data_f26fd50470a30d22ba17a986a35b9548
#
_entry.id   f26fd50470a30d22ba17a986a35b9548
#
_cell.length_a   1.000
_cell.length_b   1.000
_cell.length_c   1.000
_cell.angle_alpha   90.00
_cell.angle_beta   90.00
_cell.angle_gamma   90.00
#
_symmetry.space_group_name_H-M   'P 1'
#
loop_
_entity.id
_entity.type
_entity.pdbx_description
1 polymer ?
#
loop_
_entity_poly.entity_id
_entity_poly.type
_entity_poly.pdbx_seq_one_letter_code
_entity_poly.pdbx_strand_id
1 'polypeptide(L)'
;PYVVYKHTDIDRPHIHIVTVQVDSSGRKIGDSRRNERSVAETEKIERKYGLHRAKGRKRGELWQLAPVEPEKGDLKRQIASVVKPVLSMYRFQTLGELRALLSLYRIGVEEVGGTRCGRSYRGLLYTVLDENGEKTQAAPLKASRLGDDASLTKIERVMASSGEKSEGKKLHELTRHRVGEALLDATDETELRE
;
A
#
# COMPACT_ATOMS: atom_id res chain seq x y z
N PRO A 1 -1.67 21.21 -31.66
CA PRO A 1 -3.02 20.80 -31.24
C PRO A 1 -2.94 19.92 -29.98
N TYR A 2 -3.90 20.07 -29.06
CA TYR A 2 -4.05 19.23 -27.87
C TYR A 2 -5.52 19.03 -27.56
N VAL A 3 -5.84 17.95 -26.87
CA VAL A 3 -7.20 17.67 -26.37
C VAL A 3 -7.10 17.39 -24.88
N VAL A 4 -8.07 17.87 -24.13
CA VAL A 4 -8.14 17.69 -22.67
C VAL A 4 -9.40 16.90 -22.33
N TYR A 5 -9.21 15.79 -21.59
CA TYR A 5 -10.30 14.97 -21.07
C TYR A 5 -10.33 15.05 -19.56
N LYS A 6 -11.50 15.32 -19.00
CA LYS A 6 -11.74 15.15 -17.57
C LYS A 6 -12.15 13.70 -17.32
N HIS A 7 -11.46 13.03 -16.42
CA HIS A 7 -11.75 11.67 -16.00
C HIS A 7 -12.41 11.64 -14.63
N THR A 8 -13.35 10.70 -14.48
CA THR A 8 -14.09 10.44 -13.23
C THR A 8 -14.06 8.99 -12.83
N ASP A 9 -13.12 8.21 -13.41
CA ASP A 9 -12.90 6.78 -13.16
C ASP A 9 -12.20 6.49 -11.83
N ILE A 10 -11.70 7.52 -11.16
CA ILE A 10 -11.13 7.46 -9.81
C ILE A 10 -11.67 8.59 -8.94
N ASP A 11 -11.66 8.45 -7.61
CA ASP A 11 -12.23 9.45 -6.67
C ASP A 11 -11.56 10.81 -6.69
N ARG A 12 -10.39 10.92 -7.31
CA ARG A 12 -9.68 12.19 -7.47
C ARG A 12 -10.00 12.79 -8.84
N PRO A 13 -10.52 14.02 -8.90
CA PRO A 13 -10.65 14.73 -10.17
C PRO A 13 -9.28 14.82 -10.84
N HIS A 14 -9.19 14.35 -12.06
CA HIS A 14 -7.98 14.44 -12.86
C HIS A 14 -8.31 14.68 -14.34
N ILE A 15 -7.33 15.18 -15.06
CA ILE A 15 -7.43 15.42 -16.49
C ILE A 15 -6.30 14.70 -17.22
N HIS A 16 -6.61 14.26 -18.43
CA HIS A 16 -5.61 13.81 -19.39
C HIS A 16 -5.45 14.85 -20.48
N ILE A 17 -4.22 15.23 -20.76
CA ILE A 17 -3.87 16.12 -21.85
C ILE A 17 -3.17 15.26 -22.91
N VAL A 18 -3.81 15.10 -24.05
CA VAL A 18 -3.26 14.35 -25.20
C VAL A 18 -2.79 15.36 -26.23
N THR A 19 -1.55 15.24 -26.67
CA THR A 19 -0.96 16.10 -27.67
C THR A 19 -0.09 15.30 -28.64
N VAL A 20 0.16 15.87 -29.81
CA VAL A 20 1.11 15.32 -30.80
C VAL A 20 2.50 15.88 -30.53
N GLN A 21 3.53 15.08 -30.80
CA GLN A 21 4.93 15.50 -30.63
C GLN A 21 5.54 16.02 -31.94
N VAL A 22 4.73 16.67 -32.75
CA VAL A 22 5.18 17.32 -34.00
C VAL A 22 4.67 18.75 -34.07
N ASP A 23 5.45 19.64 -34.61
CA ASP A 23 5.06 21.01 -34.88
C ASP A 23 4.20 21.12 -36.16
N SER A 24 3.79 22.33 -36.54
CA SER A 24 2.99 22.59 -37.75
C SER A 24 3.72 22.26 -39.03
N SER A 25 5.03 22.14 -39.03
CA SER A 25 5.86 21.74 -40.19
C SER A 25 6.15 20.24 -40.24
N GLY A 26 5.59 19.44 -39.30
CA GLY A 26 5.82 18.00 -39.24
C GLY A 26 7.13 17.61 -38.55
N ARG A 27 7.89 18.54 -37.99
CA ARG A 27 9.13 18.23 -37.28
C ARG A 27 8.83 17.75 -35.85
N LYS A 28 9.62 16.78 -35.40
CA LYS A 28 9.51 16.31 -34.03
C LYS A 28 9.88 17.42 -33.02
N ILE A 29 8.97 17.69 -32.06
CA ILE A 29 9.26 18.56 -30.92
C ILE A 29 10.19 17.79 -29.97
N GLY A 30 11.31 18.40 -29.59
CA GLY A 30 12.28 17.80 -28.68
C GLY A 30 11.66 17.45 -27.33
N ASP A 31 11.83 16.19 -26.93
CA ASP A 31 11.29 15.64 -25.68
C ASP A 31 12.38 15.43 -24.59
N SER A 32 13.59 15.94 -24.86
CA SER A 32 14.69 15.90 -23.89
C SER A 32 14.30 16.61 -22.59
N ARG A 33 14.62 15.98 -21.44
CA ARG A 33 14.29 16.47 -20.09
C ARG A 33 12.81 16.78 -19.87
N ARG A 34 11.92 16.11 -20.60
CA ARG A 34 10.46 16.35 -20.51
C ARG A 34 9.96 16.22 -19.07
N ASN A 35 10.42 15.21 -18.34
CA ASN A 35 10.00 15.00 -16.95
C ASN A 35 10.47 16.14 -16.03
N GLU A 36 11.71 16.61 -16.16
CA GLU A 36 12.24 17.73 -15.35
C GLU A 36 11.47 19.02 -15.65
N ARG A 37 11.22 19.30 -16.92
CA ARG A 37 10.46 20.47 -17.36
C ARG A 37 9.01 20.40 -16.85
N SER A 38 8.37 19.24 -16.94
CA SER A 38 7.01 19.02 -16.45
C SER A 38 6.92 19.27 -14.93
N VAL A 39 7.88 18.76 -14.15
CA VAL A 39 7.92 18.99 -12.70
C VAL A 39 8.10 20.49 -12.38
N ALA A 40 9.00 21.17 -13.08
CA ALA A 40 9.23 22.61 -12.87
C ALA A 40 7.98 23.46 -13.18
N GLU A 41 7.26 23.13 -14.26
CA GLU A 41 6.01 23.81 -14.60
C GLU A 41 4.88 23.49 -13.59
N THR A 42 4.79 22.25 -13.14
CA THR A 42 3.83 21.87 -12.10
C THR A 42 4.07 22.65 -10.81
N GLU A 43 5.32 22.80 -10.37
CA GLU A 43 5.64 23.59 -9.17
C GLU A 43 5.28 25.08 -9.31
N LYS A 44 5.36 25.65 -10.53
CA LYS A 44 4.89 27.03 -10.79
C LYS A 44 3.39 27.13 -10.69
N ILE A 45 2.66 26.17 -11.25
CA ILE A 45 1.20 26.08 -11.22
C ILE A 45 0.72 25.96 -9.77
N GLU A 46 1.32 25.04 -9.01
CA GLU A 46 1.00 24.82 -7.59
C GLU A 46 1.13 26.11 -6.78
N ARG A 47 2.22 26.86 -6.98
CA ARG A 47 2.44 28.17 -6.33
C ARG A 47 1.44 29.23 -6.77
N LYS A 48 1.18 29.32 -8.07
CA LYS A 48 0.30 30.34 -8.65
C LYS A 48 -1.15 30.19 -8.17
N TYR A 49 -1.61 28.97 -7.99
CA TYR A 49 -3.01 28.66 -7.64
C TYR A 49 -3.19 28.22 -6.19
N GLY A 50 -2.15 28.29 -5.36
CA GLY A 50 -2.22 27.88 -3.96
C GLY A 50 -2.53 26.41 -3.76
N LEU A 51 -2.14 25.55 -4.71
CA LEU A 51 -2.39 24.13 -4.64
C LEU A 51 -1.42 23.43 -3.68
N HIS A 52 -1.84 22.30 -3.17
CA HIS A 52 -0.95 21.46 -2.36
C HIS A 52 0.24 20.97 -3.17
N ARG A 53 1.45 21.18 -2.65
CA ARG A 53 2.69 20.76 -3.32
C ARG A 53 2.78 19.23 -3.39
N ALA A 54 3.03 18.68 -4.58
CA ALA A 54 3.24 17.25 -4.77
C ALA A 54 4.64 16.81 -4.31
N LYS A 55 5.66 17.68 -4.51
CA LYS A 55 7.06 17.42 -4.14
C LYS A 55 7.30 17.67 -2.66
N GLY A 56 8.03 16.75 -2.01
CA GLY A 56 8.42 16.89 -0.61
C GLY A 56 7.41 16.37 0.40
N ARG A 57 6.29 15.79 -0.03
CA ARG A 57 5.41 15.07 0.88
C ARG A 57 6.10 13.81 1.38
N LYS A 58 6.20 13.66 2.68
CA LYS A 58 6.67 12.41 3.26
C LYS A 58 5.70 11.29 2.89
N ARG A 59 6.25 10.18 2.43
CA ARG A 59 5.46 8.98 2.14
C ARG A 59 4.73 8.60 3.44
N GLY A 60 3.41 8.60 3.44
CA GLY A 60 2.60 8.25 4.61
C GLY A 60 1.82 9.38 5.29
N GLU A 61 2.18 10.66 5.10
CA GLU A 61 1.44 11.77 5.75
C GLU A 61 -0.02 11.94 5.29
N LEU A 62 -0.42 11.28 4.20
CA LEU A 62 -1.76 11.39 3.60
C LEU A 62 -2.51 10.06 3.52
N TRP A 63 -1.96 8.99 4.08
CA TRP A 63 -2.65 7.71 4.03
C TRP A 63 -3.63 7.58 5.18
N GLN A 64 -4.86 7.93 4.92
CA GLN A 64 -5.97 7.53 5.80
C GLN A 64 -6.26 6.06 5.50
N LEU A 65 -5.75 5.18 6.38
CA LEU A 65 -6.06 3.77 6.32
C LEU A 65 -7.49 3.57 6.83
N ALA A 66 -8.32 2.99 5.99
CA ALA A 66 -9.69 2.66 6.33
C ALA A 66 -9.95 1.16 6.08
N PRO A 67 -10.80 0.52 6.88
CA PRO A 67 -11.20 -0.85 6.63
C PRO A 67 -11.81 -1.02 5.23
N VAL A 68 -11.60 -2.21 4.64
CA VAL A 68 -12.20 -2.56 3.35
C VAL A 68 -13.70 -2.75 3.51
N GLU A 69 -14.47 -2.13 2.62
CA GLU A 69 -15.92 -2.22 2.56
C GLU A 69 -16.34 -2.84 1.21
N PRO A 70 -16.73 -4.12 1.17
CA PRO A 70 -17.06 -4.81 -0.08
C PRO A 70 -18.15 -4.13 -0.89
N GLU A 71 -19.12 -3.52 -0.21
CA GLU A 71 -20.28 -2.87 -0.81
C GLU A 71 -19.94 -1.62 -1.64
N LYS A 72 -18.82 -0.98 -1.31
CA LYS A 72 -18.33 0.21 -2.04
C LYS A 72 -17.66 -0.13 -3.38
N GLY A 73 -17.56 -1.43 -3.73
CA GLY A 73 -16.95 -1.87 -4.99
C GLY A 73 -15.42 -1.68 -5.03
N ASP A 74 -14.82 -1.93 -6.18
CA ASP A 74 -13.37 -1.85 -6.45
C ASP A 74 -12.47 -2.38 -5.31
N LEU A 75 -12.70 -3.62 -4.91
CA LEU A 75 -11.93 -4.30 -3.86
C LEU A 75 -10.42 -4.27 -4.11
N LYS A 76 -10.00 -4.37 -5.37
CA LYS A 76 -8.58 -4.30 -5.73
C LYS A 76 -7.96 -2.98 -5.28
N ARG A 77 -8.65 -1.89 -5.52
CA ARG A 77 -8.18 -0.55 -5.15
C ARG A 77 -8.19 -0.37 -3.63
N GLN A 78 -9.27 -0.78 -2.97
CA GLN A 78 -9.38 -0.71 -1.52
C GLN A 78 -8.27 -1.52 -0.83
N ILE A 79 -8.04 -2.77 -1.22
CA ILE A 79 -6.96 -3.60 -0.69
C ILE A 79 -5.59 -2.96 -0.97
N ALA A 80 -5.36 -2.45 -2.18
CA ALA A 80 -4.11 -1.79 -2.53
C ALA A 80 -3.85 -0.51 -1.70
N SER A 81 -4.91 0.25 -1.38
CA SER A 81 -4.80 1.49 -0.59
C SER A 81 -4.45 1.23 0.89
N VAL A 82 -4.64 0.02 1.37
CA VAL A 82 -4.24 -0.41 2.72
C VAL A 82 -2.90 -1.15 2.69
N VAL A 83 -2.77 -2.18 1.86
CA VAL A 83 -1.58 -3.06 1.85
C VAL A 83 -0.30 -2.29 1.55
N LYS A 84 -0.30 -1.44 0.52
CA LYS A 84 0.91 -0.70 0.13
C LYS A 84 1.41 0.28 1.21
N PRO A 85 0.56 1.11 1.82
CA PRO A 85 0.94 1.93 2.96
C PRO A 85 1.41 1.11 4.15
N VAL A 86 0.70 0.06 4.52
CA VAL A 86 1.07 -0.81 5.64
C VAL A 86 2.49 -1.35 5.47
N LEU A 87 2.81 -1.92 4.30
CA LEU A 87 4.15 -2.43 4.00
C LEU A 87 5.25 -1.35 3.98
N SER A 88 4.87 -0.10 3.80
CA SER A 88 5.78 1.04 3.78
C SER A 88 6.01 1.68 5.15
N MET A 89 4.96 1.72 5.99
CA MET A 89 4.94 2.46 7.26
C MET A 89 5.29 1.58 8.45
N TYR A 90 4.83 0.33 8.43
CA TYR A 90 4.97 -0.57 9.56
C TYR A 90 6.17 -1.52 9.40
N ARG A 91 6.67 -1.99 10.53
CA ARG A 91 7.70 -3.02 10.63
C ARG A 91 7.09 -4.26 11.25
N PHE A 92 7.40 -5.40 10.68
CA PHE A 92 6.94 -6.71 11.15
C PHE A 92 8.01 -7.74 10.79
N GLN A 93 8.15 -8.78 11.59
CA GLN A 93 9.16 -9.83 11.42
C GLN A 93 8.56 -11.14 10.91
N THR A 94 7.26 -11.31 11.08
CA THR A 94 6.57 -12.54 10.70
C THR A 94 5.34 -12.26 9.84
N LEU A 95 4.94 -13.25 9.07
CA LEU A 95 3.68 -13.18 8.32
C LEU A 95 2.45 -13.14 9.26
N GLY A 96 2.59 -13.71 10.47
CA GLY A 96 1.56 -13.64 11.51
C GLY A 96 1.30 -12.21 11.97
N GLU A 97 2.35 -11.44 12.24
CA GLU A 97 2.24 -10.02 12.59
C GLU A 97 1.61 -9.20 11.45
N LEU A 98 1.99 -9.47 10.20
CA LEU A 98 1.37 -8.82 9.05
C LEU A 98 -0.12 -9.18 8.94
N ARG A 99 -0.50 -10.45 9.20
CA ARG A 99 -1.89 -10.87 9.22
C ARG A 99 -2.68 -10.13 10.28
N ALA A 100 -2.17 -10.07 11.51
CA ALA A 100 -2.80 -9.35 12.60
C ALA A 100 -2.97 -7.86 12.27
N LEU A 101 -1.97 -7.22 11.68
CA LEU A 101 -2.04 -5.82 11.28
C LEU A 101 -3.07 -5.59 10.18
N LEU A 102 -3.12 -6.43 9.16
CA LEU A 102 -4.04 -6.27 8.04
C LEU A 102 -5.48 -6.66 8.40
N SER A 103 -5.69 -7.55 9.38
CA SER A 103 -7.04 -7.89 9.87
C SER A 103 -7.76 -6.70 10.48
N LEU A 104 -7.07 -5.74 11.09
CA LEU A 104 -7.65 -4.47 11.57
C LEU A 104 -8.34 -3.67 10.44
N TYR A 105 -7.95 -3.93 9.21
CA TYR A 105 -8.50 -3.30 8.00
C TYR A 105 -9.38 -4.26 7.19
N ARG A 106 -9.84 -5.36 7.81
CA ARG A 106 -10.66 -6.41 7.18
C ARG A 106 -9.97 -7.09 5.98
N ILE A 107 -8.64 -7.24 6.05
CA ILE A 107 -7.86 -7.93 5.01
C ILE A 107 -7.18 -9.15 5.62
N GLY A 108 -7.53 -10.33 5.09
CA GLY A 108 -6.81 -11.56 5.34
C GLY A 108 -5.67 -11.77 4.35
N VAL A 109 -4.59 -12.42 4.79
CA VAL A 109 -3.43 -12.77 3.95
C VAL A 109 -3.11 -14.24 4.09
N GLU A 110 -3.00 -14.94 2.98
CA GLU A 110 -2.66 -16.35 2.92
C GLU A 110 -1.49 -16.58 1.99
N GLU A 111 -0.55 -17.39 2.43
CA GLU A 111 0.47 -17.92 1.55
C GLU A 111 -0.07 -19.12 0.79
N VAL A 112 0.13 -19.11 -0.51
CA VAL A 112 -0.25 -20.20 -1.40
C VAL A 112 0.96 -20.66 -2.18
N GLY A 113 1.10 -21.95 -2.34
CA GLY A 113 2.17 -22.55 -3.11
C GLY A 113 1.70 -23.80 -3.82
N GLY A 114 2.48 -24.24 -4.77
CA GLY A 114 2.19 -25.45 -5.54
C GLY A 114 3.23 -25.67 -6.63
N THR A 115 2.98 -26.68 -7.44
CA THR A 115 3.80 -26.99 -8.61
C THR A 115 2.97 -26.86 -9.88
N ARG A 116 3.44 -26.10 -10.84
CA ARG A 116 2.82 -25.96 -12.15
C ARG A 116 3.85 -26.19 -13.25
N CYS A 117 3.60 -27.12 -14.14
CA CYS A 117 4.52 -27.48 -15.23
C CYS A 117 5.95 -27.79 -14.71
N GLY A 118 6.05 -28.55 -13.62
CA GLY A 118 7.35 -28.90 -13.01
C GLY A 118 8.09 -27.80 -12.28
N ARG A 119 7.51 -26.58 -12.19
CA ARG A 119 8.09 -25.47 -11.46
C ARG A 119 7.27 -25.18 -10.19
N SER A 120 7.92 -25.13 -9.04
CA SER A 120 7.30 -24.69 -7.81
C SER A 120 7.02 -23.18 -7.85
N TYR A 121 5.91 -22.78 -7.27
CA TYR A 121 5.58 -21.36 -7.09
C TYR A 121 5.12 -21.13 -5.65
N ARG A 122 5.41 -19.94 -5.14
CA ARG A 122 4.88 -19.40 -3.89
C ARG A 122 4.30 -18.02 -4.15
N GLY A 123 3.26 -17.67 -3.45
CA GLY A 123 2.61 -16.36 -3.61
C GLY A 123 1.68 -16.06 -2.45
N LEU A 124 1.02 -14.91 -2.51
CA LEU A 124 0.04 -14.50 -1.52
C LEU A 124 -1.31 -14.26 -2.15
N LEU A 125 -2.34 -14.59 -1.38
CA LEU A 125 -3.72 -14.20 -1.63
C LEU A 125 -4.16 -13.22 -0.54
N TYR A 126 -4.83 -12.17 -0.96
CA TYR A 126 -5.51 -11.22 -0.09
C TYR A 126 -7.01 -11.52 -0.16
N THR A 127 -7.64 -11.69 0.98
CA THR A 127 -9.07 -11.94 1.14
C THR A 127 -9.71 -10.79 1.89
N VAL A 128 -10.99 -10.59 1.72
CA VAL A 128 -11.74 -9.63 2.53
C VAL A 128 -12.37 -10.36 3.70
N LEU A 129 -12.22 -9.80 4.88
CA LEU A 129 -12.78 -10.31 6.12
C LEU A 129 -14.04 -9.52 6.49
N ASP A 130 -14.97 -10.18 7.16
CA ASP A 130 -16.12 -9.53 7.80
C ASP A 130 -15.75 -8.91 9.15
N GLU A 131 -16.73 -8.43 9.89
CA GLU A 131 -16.55 -7.83 11.21
C GLU A 131 -16.10 -8.84 12.29
N ASN A 132 -16.35 -10.11 12.08
CA ASN A 132 -15.95 -11.20 12.96
C ASN A 132 -14.55 -11.76 12.60
N GLY A 133 -13.91 -11.24 11.56
CA GLY A 133 -12.63 -11.73 11.06
C GLY A 133 -12.74 -12.97 10.17
N GLU A 134 -13.95 -13.37 9.78
CA GLU A 134 -14.18 -14.49 8.88
C GLU A 134 -14.10 -14.07 7.41
N LYS A 135 -13.73 -15.00 6.55
CA LYS A 135 -13.62 -14.72 5.11
C LYS A 135 -14.99 -14.48 4.50
N THR A 136 -15.13 -13.37 3.82
CA THR A 136 -16.32 -13.09 3.00
C THR A 136 -16.36 -13.96 1.72
N GLN A 137 -17.49 -13.94 1.02
CA GLN A 137 -17.61 -14.61 -0.29
C GLN A 137 -16.88 -13.87 -1.44
N ALA A 138 -16.24 -12.72 -1.16
CA ALA A 138 -15.50 -11.98 -2.14
C ALA A 138 -14.32 -12.81 -2.68
N ALA A 139 -14.12 -12.78 -4.00
CA ALA A 139 -13.06 -13.55 -4.64
C ALA A 139 -11.67 -13.11 -4.13
N PRO A 140 -10.81 -14.06 -3.71
CA PRO A 140 -9.46 -13.73 -3.26
C PRO A 140 -8.64 -13.05 -4.36
N LEU A 141 -7.86 -12.05 -3.97
CA LEU A 141 -7.03 -11.27 -4.87
C LEU A 141 -5.56 -11.74 -4.80
N LYS A 142 -5.01 -12.19 -5.92
CA LYS A 142 -3.59 -12.55 -5.98
C LYS A 142 -2.71 -11.31 -5.79
N ALA A 143 -1.64 -11.42 -5.01
CA ALA A 143 -0.68 -10.35 -4.78
C ALA A 143 -0.12 -9.75 -6.07
N SER A 144 0.11 -10.57 -7.10
CA SER A 144 0.57 -10.12 -8.42
C SER A 144 -0.37 -9.11 -9.10
N ARG A 145 -1.66 -9.10 -8.75
CA ARG A 145 -2.61 -8.11 -9.27
C ARG A 145 -2.51 -6.74 -8.60
N LEU A 146 -1.88 -6.67 -7.42
CA LEU A 146 -1.61 -5.41 -6.70
C LEU A 146 -0.27 -4.77 -7.11
N GLY A 147 0.57 -5.53 -7.82
CA GLY A 147 1.91 -5.13 -8.24
C GLY A 147 3.01 -5.64 -7.29
N ASP A 148 4.25 -5.38 -7.67
CA ASP A 148 5.44 -5.90 -6.99
C ASP A 148 5.56 -5.43 -5.53
N ASP A 149 5.02 -4.26 -5.22
CA ASP A 149 5.02 -3.68 -3.87
C ASP A 149 4.24 -4.50 -2.85
N ALA A 150 3.32 -5.37 -3.28
CA ALA A 150 2.51 -6.23 -2.42
C ALA A 150 2.88 -7.72 -2.55
N SER A 151 3.97 -8.04 -3.24
CA SER A 151 4.41 -9.41 -3.51
C SER A 151 5.01 -10.09 -2.26
N LEU A 152 5.01 -11.43 -2.25
CA LEU A 152 5.67 -12.22 -1.20
C LEU A 152 7.14 -11.83 -1.03
N THR A 153 7.87 -11.69 -2.13
CA THR A 153 9.29 -11.26 -2.12
C THR A 153 9.49 -9.90 -1.46
N LYS A 154 8.56 -8.96 -1.67
CA LYS A 154 8.63 -7.64 -1.01
C LYS A 154 8.40 -7.78 0.49
N ILE A 155 7.43 -8.58 0.90
CA ILE A 155 7.11 -8.84 2.31
C ILE A 155 8.29 -9.52 3.01
N GLU A 156 8.88 -10.57 2.41
CA GLU A 156 10.07 -11.24 2.95
C GLU A 156 11.24 -10.26 3.14
N ARG A 157 11.43 -9.34 2.21
CA ARG A 157 12.45 -8.27 2.32
C ARG A 157 12.16 -7.32 3.49
N VAL A 158 10.89 -6.94 3.69
CA VAL A 158 10.50 -6.09 4.82
C VAL A 158 10.73 -6.82 6.14
N MET A 159 10.35 -8.10 6.23
CA MET A 159 10.58 -8.93 7.42
C MET A 159 12.07 -9.04 7.75
N ALA A 160 12.92 -9.37 6.78
CA ALA A 160 14.36 -9.46 6.97
C ALA A 160 14.94 -8.13 7.47
N SER A 161 14.62 -7.02 6.80
CA SER A 161 15.13 -5.69 7.21
C SER A 161 14.58 -5.21 8.56
N SER A 162 13.47 -5.77 9.03
CA SER A 162 12.89 -5.45 10.33
C SER A 162 13.60 -6.22 11.44
N GLY A 163 13.99 -7.49 11.22
CA GLY A 163 14.78 -8.29 12.14
C GLY A 163 16.12 -7.65 12.47
N GLU A 164 16.90 -7.30 11.45
CA GLU A 164 18.22 -6.66 11.62
C GLU A 164 18.15 -5.36 12.44
N LYS A 165 17.07 -4.56 12.28
CA LYS A 165 16.90 -3.31 13.00
C LYS A 165 16.42 -3.47 14.44
N SER A 166 15.72 -4.55 14.75
CA SER A 166 15.22 -4.82 16.10
C SER A 166 16.31 -5.38 17.02
N GLU A 167 17.24 -6.17 16.48
CA GLU A 167 18.40 -6.68 17.24
C GLU A 167 19.32 -5.55 17.74
N GLY A 168 19.47 -4.48 16.93
CA GLY A 168 20.32 -3.33 17.30
C GLY A 168 19.69 -2.34 18.29
N LYS A 169 18.42 -2.46 18.61
CA LYS A 169 17.72 -1.57 19.55
C LYS A 169 17.16 -2.43 20.67
N LYS A 170 17.55 -2.22 21.91
CA LYS A 170 16.99 -2.83 23.15
C LYS A 170 15.43 -2.75 23.26
N LEU A 171 14.74 -2.63 22.12
CA LEU A 171 13.30 -2.54 22.03
C LEU A 171 12.63 -3.84 22.48
N HIS A 172 13.28 -4.98 22.22
CA HIS A 172 12.78 -6.30 22.57
C HIS A 172 12.68 -6.52 24.09
N GLU A 173 13.66 -5.98 24.84
CA GLU A 173 13.63 -6.07 26.30
C GLU A 173 12.55 -5.20 26.91
N LEU A 174 12.39 -3.97 26.42
CA LEU A 174 11.36 -3.04 26.86
C LEU A 174 9.94 -3.53 26.56
N THR A 175 9.73 -4.10 25.37
CA THR A 175 8.42 -4.66 25.00
C THR A 175 8.11 -5.90 25.82
N ARG A 176 9.09 -6.81 26.02
CA ARG A 176 8.93 -8.01 26.84
C ARG A 176 8.62 -7.65 28.29
N HIS A 177 9.28 -6.63 28.83
CA HIS A 177 9.05 -6.14 30.20
C HIS A 177 7.61 -5.60 30.35
N ARG A 178 7.17 -4.72 29.43
CA ARG A 178 5.81 -4.14 29.47
C ARG A 178 4.71 -5.19 29.27
N VAL A 179 4.90 -6.13 28.34
CA VAL A 179 3.96 -7.23 28.14
C VAL A 179 3.94 -8.14 29.38
N GLY A 180 5.10 -8.38 30.00
CA GLY A 180 5.18 -9.14 31.24
C GLY A 180 4.48 -8.46 32.40
N GLU A 181 4.60 -7.14 32.57
CA GLU A 181 3.87 -6.36 33.57
C GLU A 181 2.36 -6.41 33.30
N ALA A 182 1.92 -6.15 32.08
CA ALA A 182 0.50 -6.20 31.71
C ALA A 182 -0.13 -7.59 31.94
N LEU A 183 0.62 -8.66 31.67
CA LEU A 183 0.17 -10.05 31.92
C LEU A 183 0.07 -10.39 33.42
N LEU A 184 0.86 -9.72 34.28
CA LEU A 184 0.79 -9.91 35.73
C LEU A 184 -0.38 -9.16 36.35
N ASP A 185 -0.76 -8.03 35.76
CA ASP A 185 -1.86 -7.19 36.24
C ASP A 185 -3.22 -7.63 35.69
N ALA A 186 -3.26 -8.32 34.54
CA ALA A 186 -4.51 -8.81 33.96
C ALA A 186 -4.99 -10.09 34.64
N THR A 187 -6.21 -10.05 35.18
CA THR A 187 -6.84 -11.20 35.83
C THR A 187 -7.66 -12.05 34.88
N ASP A 188 -8.03 -11.52 33.73
CA ASP A 188 -8.74 -12.24 32.66
C ASP A 188 -8.40 -11.70 31.25
N GLU A 189 -8.91 -12.39 30.20
CA GLU A 189 -8.69 -12.05 28.80
C GLU A 189 -9.36 -10.72 28.38
N THR A 190 -10.35 -10.26 29.15
CA THR A 190 -11.11 -9.03 28.89
C THR A 190 -10.28 -7.80 29.30
N GLU A 191 -9.56 -7.88 30.42
CA GLU A 191 -8.66 -6.80 30.90
C GLU A 191 -7.42 -6.63 30.01
N LEU A 192 -7.04 -7.66 29.25
CA LEU A 192 -5.94 -7.58 28.26
C LEU A 192 -6.32 -6.83 26.97
N ARG A 193 -7.61 -6.56 26.74
CA ARG A 193 -8.12 -5.90 25.53
C ARG A 193 -8.41 -4.41 25.69
N GLU A 194 -8.40 -3.90 26.90
CA GLU A 194 -8.47 -2.47 27.22
C GLU A 194 -7.06 -1.84 27.29
#